data_96407e76c59e6cb921d3574b500d3f4d
#
_entry.id   96407e76c59e6cb921d3574b500d3f4d
#
_cell.length_a   1.000
_cell.length_b   1.000
_cell.length_c   1.000
_cell.angle_alpha   90.00
_cell.angle_beta   90.00
_cell.angle_gamma   90.00
#
_symmetry.space_group_name_H-M   'P 1'
#
loop_
_entity.id
_entity.type
_entity.pdbx_description
1 polymer ?
#
loop_
_entity_poly.entity_id
_entity_poly.type
_entity_poly.pdbx_seq_one_letter_code
_entity_poly.pdbx_strand_id
1 'polypeptide(L)'
;MSASSFFPQDGNSKRLLIAFAVTTLFMVAEAIGGWLSGTLALLADAGHMLTDSAALFIALMAVHFSRRKPDSRHTFGYLRLTTLAAFVNAAALLLIVVLIFWEAVRRFFTPHEVMGVPMLIIAIAGLGANIFCFWILHRGEEEKNINVRAAALHVMGDLLGSVGAIVAAVVILTTGWTPIDPILSVLVSVLVLRSAWRLLKESFHELLEGAPQEIDINKLRKDLCTSIYEVRDVHHVHLWQVGDQRLMTLHVQVIPPQDNDELLQRIQYHLLHHYHIGHATIQMEYQHCKAPDCGINQAASAGEHHHHHH
;
A
#
# COMPACT_ATOMS: atom_id res chain seq x y z
N MET A 1 16.56 24.49 -11.91
CA MET A 1 16.60 23.18 -11.24
C MET A 1 16.73 22.14 -12.32
N SER A 2 17.86 21.50 -12.43
CA SER A 2 18.18 20.55 -13.52
C SER A 2 17.42 19.25 -13.35
N ALA A 3 16.86 18.71 -14.43
CA ALA A 3 16.14 17.44 -14.48
C ALA A 3 16.97 16.21 -13.99
N SER A 4 18.28 16.40 -13.84
CA SER A 4 19.22 15.35 -13.38
C SER A 4 19.14 14.99 -11.90
N SER A 5 18.43 15.78 -11.07
CA SER A 5 18.24 15.49 -9.63
C SER A 5 17.03 14.60 -9.31
N PHE A 6 16.26 14.22 -10.33
CA PHE A 6 15.03 13.44 -10.17
C PHE A 6 15.27 11.91 -10.15
N PHE A 7 16.44 11.47 -10.61
CA PHE A 7 16.74 10.04 -10.72
C PHE A 7 17.82 9.61 -9.72
N PRO A 8 17.57 8.57 -8.94
CA PRO A 8 18.57 7.97 -8.07
C PRO A 8 19.73 7.42 -8.92
N GLN A 9 20.98 7.68 -8.50
CA GLN A 9 22.17 7.28 -9.29
C GLN A 9 22.64 5.84 -9.03
N ASP A 10 21.96 5.10 -8.15
CA ASP A 10 22.34 3.75 -7.78
C ASP A 10 21.88 2.74 -8.85
N GLY A 11 22.68 1.70 -9.10
CA GLY A 11 22.42 0.68 -10.13
C GLY A 11 21.05 0.01 -9.99
N ASN A 12 20.55 -0.17 -8.76
CA ASN A 12 19.22 -0.71 -8.45
C ASN A 12 18.09 0.21 -8.90
N SER A 13 18.27 1.51 -8.76
CA SER A 13 17.29 2.51 -9.17
C SER A 13 17.13 2.61 -10.68
N LYS A 14 18.22 2.44 -11.43
CA LYS A 14 18.16 2.38 -12.91
C LYS A 14 17.40 1.15 -13.39
N ARG A 15 17.61 0.00 -12.73
CA ARG A 15 16.90 -1.26 -13.08
C ARG A 15 15.40 -1.14 -12.80
N LEU A 16 15.03 -0.59 -11.65
CA LEU A 16 13.63 -0.31 -11.30
C LEU A 16 12.98 0.66 -12.30
N LEU A 17 13.69 1.70 -12.71
CA LEU A 17 13.20 2.65 -13.71
C LEU A 17 13.01 2.00 -15.09
N ILE A 18 13.94 1.15 -15.52
CA ILE A 18 13.83 0.42 -16.79
C ILE A 18 12.64 -0.55 -16.73
N ALA A 19 12.52 -1.32 -15.66
CA ALA A 19 11.39 -2.22 -15.47
C ALA A 19 10.06 -1.45 -15.48
N PHE A 20 9.97 -0.33 -14.77
CA PHE A 20 8.80 0.56 -14.77
C PHE A 20 8.48 1.08 -16.17
N ALA A 21 9.46 1.58 -16.90
CA ALA A 21 9.25 2.10 -18.25
C ALA A 21 8.77 1.03 -19.23
N VAL A 22 9.36 -0.17 -19.18
CA VAL A 22 8.96 -1.31 -20.01
C VAL A 22 7.55 -1.77 -19.66
N THR A 23 7.25 -1.93 -18.36
CA THR A 23 5.92 -2.34 -17.89
C THR A 23 4.85 -1.34 -18.27
N THR A 24 5.12 -0.03 -18.11
CA THR A 24 4.18 1.02 -18.48
C THR A 24 3.94 1.10 -20.00
N LEU A 25 5.00 0.98 -20.79
CA LEU A 25 4.88 0.95 -22.26
C LEU A 25 4.05 -0.24 -22.71
N PHE A 26 4.31 -1.40 -22.10
CA PHE A 26 3.59 -2.62 -22.43
C PHE A 26 2.12 -2.55 -22.00
N MET A 27 1.83 -2.03 -20.81
CA MET A 27 0.46 -1.76 -20.35
C MET A 27 -0.34 -0.92 -21.35
N VAL A 28 0.27 0.15 -21.87
CA VAL A 28 -0.38 0.99 -22.89
C VAL A 28 -0.65 0.18 -24.17
N ALA A 29 0.30 -0.66 -24.59
CA ALA A 29 0.15 -1.53 -25.76
C ALA A 29 -0.98 -2.56 -25.54
N GLU A 30 -1.10 -3.16 -24.34
CA GLU A 30 -2.18 -4.07 -23.98
C GLU A 30 -3.54 -3.38 -23.93
N ALA A 31 -3.61 -2.18 -23.35
CA ALA A 31 -4.86 -1.42 -23.31
C ALA A 31 -5.38 -1.10 -24.72
N ILE A 32 -4.50 -0.62 -25.59
CA ILE A 32 -4.84 -0.32 -27.00
C ILE A 32 -5.19 -1.61 -27.74
N GLY A 33 -4.38 -2.64 -27.59
CA GLY A 33 -4.57 -3.91 -28.26
C GLY A 33 -5.81 -4.66 -27.79
N GLY A 34 -6.09 -4.63 -26.49
CA GLY A 34 -7.31 -5.20 -25.91
C GLY A 34 -8.56 -4.49 -26.41
N TRP A 35 -8.51 -3.15 -26.52
CA TRP A 35 -9.58 -2.36 -27.10
C TRP A 35 -9.82 -2.71 -28.58
N LEU A 36 -8.75 -2.74 -29.38
CA LEU A 36 -8.85 -3.01 -30.82
C LEU A 36 -9.23 -4.44 -31.14
N SER A 37 -8.75 -5.41 -30.37
CA SER A 37 -9.07 -6.84 -30.54
C SER A 37 -10.38 -7.28 -29.88
N GLY A 38 -10.99 -6.41 -29.07
CA GLY A 38 -12.21 -6.69 -28.33
C GLY A 38 -12.02 -7.66 -27.16
N THR A 39 -10.79 -7.91 -26.67
CA THR A 39 -10.49 -8.87 -25.60
C THR A 39 -10.61 -8.25 -24.22
N LEU A 40 -11.42 -8.82 -23.35
CA LEU A 40 -11.53 -8.42 -21.94
C LEU A 40 -10.33 -8.88 -21.12
N ALA A 41 -9.73 -10.02 -21.45
CA ALA A 41 -8.58 -10.54 -20.73
C ALA A 41 -7.40 -9.58 -20.79
N LEU A 42 -7.07 -9.02 -21.97
CA LEU A 42 -6.04 -8.02 -22.14
C LEU A 42 -6.39 -6.70 -21.44
N LEU A 43 -7.65 -6.28 -21.48
CA LEU A 43 -8.08 -5.07 -20.77
C LEU A 43 -8.03 -5.23 -19.24
N ALA A 44 -8.34 -6.44 -18.74
CA ALA A 44 -8.24 -6.77 -17.32
C ALA A 44 -6.78 -6.72 -16.85
N ASP A 45 -5.87 -7.31 -17.63
CA ASP A 45 -4.44 -7.31 -17.34
C ASP A 45 -3.86 -5.89 -17.42
N ALA A 46 -4.18 -5.12 -18.46
CA ALA A 46 -3.80 -3.71 -18.56
C ALA A 46 -4.33 -2.85 -17.39
N GLY A 47 -5.56 -3.11 -16.91
CA GLY A 47 -6.13 -2.45 -15.73
C GLY A 47 -5.37 -2.77 -14.45
N HIS A 48 -4.91 -4.00 -14.29
CA HIS A 48 -4.06 -4.41 -13.18
C HIS A 48 -2.70 -3.70 -13.26
N MET A 49 -2.02 -3.77 -14.39
CA MET A 49 -0.74 -3.11 -14.62
C MET A 49 -0.81 -1.59 -14.46
N LEU A 50 -1.93 -0.96 -14.80
CA LEU A 50 -2.15 0.47 -14.59
C LEU A 50 -2.08 0.84 -13.10
N THR A 51 -2.72 0.05 -12.24
CA THR A 51 -2.69 0.33 -10.80
C THR A 51 -1.31 0.13 -10.22
N ASP A 52 -0.56 -0.83 -10.70
CA ASP A 52 0.80 -1.08 -10.23
C ASP A 52 1.77 0.01 -10.68
N SER A 53 1.66 0.43 -11.94
CA SER A 53 2.41 1.57 -12.47
C SER A 53 2.05 2.87 -11.75
N ALA A 54 0.78 3.10 -11.47
CA ALA A 54 0.32 4.25 -10.70
C ALA A 54 0.85 4.20 -9.26
N ALA A 55 0.79 3.05 -8.59
CA ALA A 55 1.35 2.88 -7.25
C ALA A 55 2.85 3.18 -7.21
N LEU A 56 3.61 2.72 -8.20
CA LEU A 56 5.04 3.01 -8.32
C LEU A 56 5.31 4.49 -8.60
N PHE A 57 4.55 5.11 -9.49
CA PHE A 57 4.64 6.54 -9.77
C PHE A 57 4.34 7.38 -8.54
N ILE A 58 3.32 7.02 -7.79
CA ILE A 58 2.93 7.69 -6.55
C ILE A 58 3.99 7.49 -5.46
N ALA A 59 4.58 6.29 -5.35
CA ALA A 59 5.69 6.05 -4.43
C ALA A 59 6.90 6.93 -4.76
N LEU A 60 7.23 7.08 -6.04
CA LEU A 60 8.28 8.00 -6.51
C LEU A 60 7.95 9.47 -6.19
N MET A 61 6.71 9.88 -6.42
CA MET A 61 6.24 11.22 -6.07
C MET A 61 6.28 11.46 -4.56
N ALA A 62 5.85 10.48 -3.78
CA ALA A 62 5.87 10.56 -2.33
C ALA A 62 7.28 10.71 -1.77
N VAL A 63 8.25 9.93 -2.28
CA VAL A 63 9.67 10.10 -1.92
C VAL A 63 10.17 11.48 -2.29
N HIS A 64 9.72 12.03 -3.42
CA HIS A 64 10.09 13.40 -3.81
C HIS A 64 9.47 14.46 -2.90
N PHE A 65 8.18 14.32 -2.55
CA PHE A 65 7.47 15.25 -1.68
C PHE A 65 7.82 15.09 -0.20
N SER A 66 8.11 13.87 0.26
CA SER A 66 8.53 13.61 1.65
C SER A 66 9.88 14.25 2.01
N ARG A 67 10.71 14.53 0.99
CA ARG A 67 11.96 15.31 1.17
C ARG A 67 11.71 16.79 1.42
N ARG A 68 10.49 17.30 1.22
CA ARG A 68 10.13 18.67 1.60
C ARG A 68 10.00 18.72 3.12
N LYS A 69 10.72 19.68 3.71
CA LYS A 69 10.63 19.92 5.17
C LYS A 69 9.20 20.23 5.56
N PRO A 70 8.74 19.78 6.73
CA PRO A 70 7.49 20.23 7.32
C PRO A 70 7.40 21.75 7.30
N ASP A 71 6.22 22.27 7.04
CA ASP A 71 5.92 23.71 7.07
C ASP A 71 4.91 24.03 8.19
N SER A 72 4.61 25.31 8.40
CA SER A 72 3.69 25.75 9.44
C SER A 72 2.24 25.27 9.25
N ARG A 73 1.87 24.82 8.03
CA ARG A 73 0.52 24.30 7.73
C ARG A 73 0.50 22.76 7.75
N HIS A 74 1.63 22.12 7.39
CA HIS A 74 1.79 20.68 7.33
C HIS A 74 2.95 20.28 8.25
N THR A 75 2.69 20.27 9.55
CA THR A 75 3.71 20.06 10.59
C THR A 75 4.34 18.65 10.53
N PHE A 76 3.60 17.64 10.06
CA PHE A 76 4.12 16.31 9.75
C PHE A 76 4.57 16.14 8.28
N GLY A 77 4.62 17.25 7.51
CA GLY A 77 4.95 17.21 6.09
C GLY A 77 3.84 16.58 5.25
N TYR A 78 4.23 15.96 4.13
CA TYR A 78 3.29 15.40 3.14
C TYR A 78 3.28 13.87 3.14
N LEU A 79 3.69 13.23 4.22
CA LEU A 79 3.80 11.77 4.33
C LEU A 79 2.46 11.05 4.06
N ARG A 80 1.34 11.63 4.48
CA ARG A 80 0.00 11.05 4.25
C ARG A 80 -0.44 11.01 2.78
N LEU A 81 0.23 11.75 1.90
CA LEU A 81 -0.07 11.68 0.47
C LEU A 81 0.16 10.28 -0.11
N THR A 82 1.12 9.53 0.43
CA THR A 82 1.38 8.15 0.00
C THR A 82 0.20 7.25 0.29
N THR A 83 -0.34 7.33 1.51
CA THR A 83 -1.48 6.53 1.95
C THR A 83 -2.75 6.92 1.21
N LEU A 84 -3.01 8.23 1.05
CA LEU A 84 -4.15 8.72 0.27
C LEU A 84 -4.09 8.21 -1.18
N ALA A 85 -2.92 8.23 -1.76
CA ALA A 85 -2.70 7.78 -3.10
C ALA A 85 -2.88 6.26 -3.26
N ALA A 86 -2.40 5.46 -2.30
CA ALA A 86 -2.64 4.03 -2.25
C ALA A 86 -4.15 3.73 -2.12
N PHE A 87 -4.87 4.51 -1.31
CA PHE A 87 -6.33 4.39 -1.18
C PHE A 87 -7.06 4.68 -2.49
N VAL A 88 -6.75 5.81 -3.15
CA VAL A 88 -7.36 6.18 -4.43
C VAL A 88 -7.06 5.14 -5.51
N ASN A 89 -5.82 4.63 -5.55
CA ASN A 89 -5.42 3.59 -6.48
C ASN A 89 -6.19 2.29 -6.26
N ALA A 90 -6.32 1.84 -5.02
CA ALA A 90 -7.09 0.64 -4.68
C ALA A 90 -8.58 0.81 -5.00
N ALA A 91 -9.17 1.99 -4.76
CA ALA A 91 -10.54 2.30 -5.10
C ALA A 91 -10.77 2.29 -6.63
N ALA A 92 -9.84 2.88 -7.39
CA ALA A 92 -9.88 2.86 -8.86
C ALA A 92 -9.79 1.43 -9.40
N LEU A 93 -8.91 0.60 -8.83
CA LEU A 93 -8.78 -0.81 -9.22
C LEU A 93 -10.06 -1.59 -8.93
N LEU A 94 -10.69 -1.39 -7.78
CA LEU A 94 -11.98 -2.01 -7.46
C LEU A 94 -13.06 -1.62 -8.49
N LEU A 95 -13.10 -0.35 -8.87
CA LEU A 95 -14.03 0.11 -9.91
C LEU A 95 -13.77 -0.60 -11.24
N ILE A 96 -12.51 -0.69 -11.68
CA ILE A 96 -12.12 -1.39 -12.91
C ILE A 96 -12.55 -2.86 -12.85
N VAL A 97 -12.29 -3.56 -11.75
CA VAL A 97 -12.67 -4.96 -11.54
C VAL A 97 -14.20 -5.15 -11.66
N VAL A 98 -14.98 -4.25 -11.05
CA VAL A 98 -16.46 -4.30 -11.14
C VAL A 98 -16.92 -4.08 -12.58
N LEU A 99 -16.34 -3.13 -13.31
CA LEU A 99 -16.67 -2.87 -14.71
C LEU A 99 -16.34 -4.07 -15.62
N ILE A 100 -15.16 -4.68 -15.41
CA ILE A 100 -14.74 -5.87 -16.16
C ILE A 100 -15.65 -7.05 -15.86
N PHE A 101 -16.00 -7.26 -14.59
CA PHE A 101 -16.92 -8.31 -14.20
C PHE A 101 -18.30 -8.13 -14.85
N TRP A 102 -18.83 -6.91 -14.81
CA TRP A 102 -20.11 -6.58 -15.47
C TRP A 102 -20.06 -6.86 -16.97
N GLU A 103 -19.01 -6.42 -17.66
CA GLU A 103 -18.85 -6.64 -19.08
C GLU A 103 -18.63 -8.13 -19.42
N ALA A 104 -17.90 -8.88 -18.58
CA ALA A 104 -17.71 -10.32 -18.75
C ALA A 104 -19.05 -11.08 -18.66
N VAL A 105 -19.88 -10.74 -17.67
CA VAL A 105 -21.24 -11.31 -17.55
C VAL A 105 -22.08 -10.98 -18.78
N ARG A 106 -22.05 -9.74 -19.24
CA ARG A 106 -22.77 -9.32 -20.44
C ARG A 106 -22.32 -10.09 -21.68
N ARG A 107 -21.01 -10.28 -21.89
CA ARG A 107 -20.45 -11.03 -23.03
C ARG A 107 -20.75 -12.52 -22.97
N PHE A 108 -20.94 -13.06 -21.78
CA PHE A 108 -21.36 -14.46 -21.63
C PHE A 108 -22.76 -14.70 -22.23
N PHE A 109 -23.70 -13.75 -22.06
CA PHE A 109 -25.04 -13.82 -22.63
C PHE A 109 -25.15 -13.30 -24.07
N THR A 110 -24.28 -12.36 -24.45
CA THR A 110 -24.23 -11.81 -25.81
C THR A 110 -22.77 -11.90 -26.31
N PRO A 111 -22.42 -13.05 -26.92
CA PRO A 111 -21.04 -13.28 -27.38
C PRO A 111 -20.56 -12.19 -28.33
N HIS A 112 -19.35 -11.68 -28.08
CA HIS A 112 -18.65 -10.73 -28.95
C HIS A 112 -17.60 -11.49 -29.76
N GLU A 113 -17.37 -11.03 -30.97
CA GLU A 113 -16.23 -11.51 -31.76
C GLU A 113 -14.92 -11.01 -31.14
N VAL A 114 -14.02 -11.95 -30.87
CA VAL A 114 -12.66 -11.69 -30.36
C VAL A 114 -11.68 -12.01 -31.45
N MET A 115 -10.83 -11.05 -31.80
CA MET A 115 -9.78 -11.26 -32.78
C MET A 115 -8.59 -12.02 -32.15
N GLY A 116 -8.56 -13.34 -32.29
CA GLY A 116 -7.59 -14.22 -31.65
C GLY A 116 -6.14 -13.97 -32.06
N VAL A 117 -5.87 -13.58 -33.32
CA VAL A 117 -4.50 -13.32 -33.79
C VAL A 117 -3.88 -12.08 -33.13
N PRO A 118 -4.53 -10.88 -33.12
CA PRO A 118 -4.01 -9.73 -32.38
C PRO A 118 -3.84 -10.03 -30.89
N MET A 119 -4.82 -10.73 -30.27
CA MET A 119 -4.73 -11.16 -28.88
C MET A 119 -3.48 -11.99 -28.60
N LEU A 120 -3.20 -12.98 -29.47
CA LEU A 120 -2.03 -13.84 -29.33
C LEU A 120 -0.70 -13.08 -29.44
N ILE A 121 -0.61 -12.17 -30.43
CA ILE A 121 0.60 -11.37 -30.66
C ILE A 121 0.91 -10.51 -29.42
N ILE A 122 -0.12 -9.83 -28.89
CA ILE A 122 0.03 -8.96 -27.73
C ILE A 122 0.37 -9.78 -26.48
N ALA A 123 -0.30 -10.92 -26.26
CA ALA A 123 -0.01 -11.80 -25.13
C ALA A 123 1.42 -12.36 -25.16
N ILE A 124 1.92 -12.72 -26.34
CA ILE A 124 3.34 -13.17 -26.51
C ILE A 124 4.31 -12.04 -26.25
N ALA A 125 4.02 -10.82 -26.75
CA ALA A 125 4.83 -9.65 -26.48
C ALA A 125 4.88 -9.32 -24.98
N GLY A 126 3.75 -9.47 -24.28
CA GLY A 126 3.64 -9.31 -22.84
C GLY A 126 4.46 -10.30 -22.05
N LEU A 127 4.34 -11.56 -22.42
CA LEU A 127 5.16 -12.61 -21.80
C LEU A 127 6.65 -12.27 -21.96
N GLY A 128 7.08 -11.81 -23.14
CA GLY A 128 8.45 -11.39 -23.41
C GLY A 128 8.88 -10.19 -22.55
N ALA A 129 8.03 -9.17 -22.42
CA ALA A 129 8.28 -7.99 -21.59
C ALA A 129 8.42 -8.37 -20.10
N ASN A 130 7.53 -9.24 -19.60
CA ASN A 130 7.55 -9.71 -18.22
C ASN A 130 8.78 -10.57 -17.93
N ILE A 131 9.17 -11.47 -18.83
CA ILE A 131 10.43 -12.24 -18.72
C ILE A 131 11.63 -11.30 -18.70
N PHE A 132 11.66 -10.28 -19.54
CA PHE A 132 12.74 -9.31 -19.59
C PHE A 132 12.83 -8.49 -18.28
N CYS A 133 11.71 -8.03 -17.75
CA CYS A 133 11.67 -7.34 -16.47
C CYS A 133 12.13 -8.23 -15.32
N PHE A 134 11.67 -9.48 -15.29
CA PHE A 134 12.10 -10.47 -14.30
C PHE A 134 13.63 -10.69 -14.35
N TRP A 135 14.18 -10.86 -15.55
CA TRP A 135 15.61 -11.06 -15.74
C TRP A 135 16.46 -9.86 -15.33
N ILE A 136 16.03 -8.60 -15.64
CA ILE A 136 16.73 -7.39 -15.19
C ILE A 136 16.71 -7.26 -13.66
N LEU A 137 15.58 -7.56 -13.03
CA LEU A 137 15.45 -7.47 -11.58
C LEU A 137 16.29 -8.53 -10.86
N HIS A 138 16.42 -9.73 -11.43
CA HIS A 138 17.20 -10.84 -10.83
C HIS A 138 18.72 -10.76 -11.08
N ARG A 139 19.20 -9.96 -12.01
CA ARG A 139 20.63 -9.79 -12.27
C ARG A 139 21.39 -8.95 -11.22
N GLY A 140 20.71 -8.43 -10.20
CA GLY A 140 21.34 -7.69 -9.12
C GLY A 140 21.87 -8.60 -8.03
N GLU A 141 23.11 -8.42 -7.60
CA GLU A 141 23.77 -9.18 -6.52
C GLU A 141 23.14 -9.01 -5.12
N GLU A 142 22.09 -8.20 -4.98
CA GLU A 142 21.39 -7.94 -3.72
C GLU A 142 20.04 -8.65 -3.65
N GLU A 143 20.04 -9.98 -3.64
CA GLU A 143 18.87 -10.81 -3.28
C GLU A 143 18.28 -10.48 -1.86
N LYS A 144 18.96 -9.65 -1.09
CA LYS A 144 18.57 -9.29 0.28
C LYS A 144 17.58 -8.12 0.37
N ASN A 145 17.32 -7.41 -0.73
CA ASN A 145 16.42 -6.26 -0.68
C ASN A 145 14.96 -6.71 -0.82
N ILE A 146 14.16 -6.48 0.23
CA ILE A 146 12.72 -6.81 0.30
C ILE A 146 11.95 -6.22 -0.89
N ASN A 147 12.33 -5.03 -1.35
CA ASN A 147 11.66 -4.35 -2.47
C ASN A 147 11.89 -5.06 -3.81
N VAL A 148 13.10 -5.58 -4.05
CA VAL A 148 13.41 -6.36 -5.27
C VAL A 148 12.69 -7.70 -5.25
N ARG A 149 12.61 -8.35 -4.09
CA ARG A 149 11.86 -9.60 -3.93
C ARG A 149 10.35 -9.41 -4.14
N ALA A 150 9.79 -8.32 -3.61
CA ALA A 150 8.38 -7.96 -3.82
C ALA A 150 8.09 -7.68 -5.31
N ALA A 151 8.97 -6.93 -6.00
CA ALA A 151 8.87 -6.68 -7.43
C ALA A 151 8.95 -7.97 -8.26
N ALA A 152 9.85 -8.90 -7.90
CA ALA A 152 9.98 -10.17 -8.58
C ALA A 152 8.73 -11.07 -8.43
N LEU A 153 8.12 -11.11 -7.24
CA LEU A 153 6.86 -11.82 -7.00
C LEU A 153 5.70 -11.21 -7.79
N HIS A 154 5.70 -9.90 -7.94
CA HIS A 154 4.72 -9.18 -8.74
C HIS A 154 4.83 -9.57 -10.22
N VAL A 155 6.02 -9.46 -10.80
CA VAL A 155 6.29 -9.87 -12.19
C VAL A 155 5.95 -11.35 -12.44
N MET A 156 6.09 -12.20 -11.44
CA MET A 156 5.65 -13.61 -11.52
C MET A 156 4.12 -13.72 -11.69
N GLY A 157 3.35 -12.87 -11.02
CA GLY A 157 1.89 -12.78 -11.21
C GLY A 157 1.52 -12.39 -12.64
N ASP A 158 2.20 -11.38 -13.18
CA ASP A 158 2.00 -10.89 -14.56
C ASP A 158 2.38 -11.96 -15.61
N LEU A 159 3.41 -12.76 -15.33
CA LEU A 159 3.76 -13.91 -16.17
C LEU A 159 2.60 -14.91 -16.28
N LEU A 160 1.94 -15.23 -15.17
CA LEU A 160 0.79 -16.13 -15.14
C LEU A 160 -0.40 -15.56 -15.94
N GLY A 161 -0.66 -14.25 -15.82
CA GLY A 161 -1.68 -13.54 -16.60
C GLY A 161 -1.42 -13.63 -18.10
N SER A 162 -0.18 -13.36 -18.54
CA SER A 162 0.23 -13.46 -19.95
C SER A 162 0.12 -14.89 -20.50
N VAL A 163 0.50 -15.90 -19.73
CA VAL A 163 0.33 -17.32 -20.11
C VAL A 163 -1.15 -17.65 -20.26
N GLY A 164 -2.01 -17.19 -19.34
CA GLY A 164 -3.46 -17.37 -19.44
C GLY A 164 -4.04 -16.75 -20.71
N ALA A 165 -3.63 -15.52 -21.06
CA ALA A 165 -4.05 -14.84 -22.29
C ALA A 165 -3.60 -15.60 -23.57
N ILE A 166 -2.40 -16.17 -23.58
CA ILE A 166 -1.93 -17.01 -24.69
C ILE A 166 -2.79 -18.26 -24.83
N VAL A 167 -3.07 -18.95 -23.73
CA VAL A 167 -3.94 -20.14 -23.74
C VAL A 167 -5.33 -19.79 -24.29
N ALA A 168 -5.92 -18.68 -23.84
CA ALA A 168 -7.20 -18.21 -24.36
C ALA A 168 -7.17 -17.93 -25.86
N ALA A 169 -6.14 -17.23 -26.33
CA ALA A 169 -5.99 -16.91 -27.75
C ALA A 169 -5.85 -18.19 -28.60
N VAL A 170 -5.07 -19.16 -28.15
CA VAL A 170 -4.91 -20.46 -28.84
C VAL A 170 -6.23 -21.22 -28.88
N VAL A 171 -6.99 -21.26 -27.77
CA VAL A 171 -8.31 -21.91 -27.74
C VAL A 171 -9.28 -21.23 -28.71
N ILE A 172 -9.32 -19.91 -28.75
CA ILE A 172 -10.19 -19.16 -29.69
C ILE A 172 -9.79 -19.45 -31.14
N LEU A 173 -8.51 -19.45 -31.46
CA LEU A 173 -8.02 -19.69 -32.82
C LEU A 173 -8.25 -21.11 -33.30
N THR A 174 -8.17 -22.12 -32.42
CA THR A 174 -8.30 -23.53 -32.79
C THR A 174 -9.72 -24.05 -32.75
N THR A 175 -10.54 -23.58 -31.80
CA THR A 175 -11.89 -24.09 -31.57
C THR A 175 -12.99 -23.09 -31.90
N GLY A 176 -12.66 -21.81 -32.07
CA GLY A 176 -13.64 -20.71 -32.18
C GLY A 176 -14.43 -20.45 -30.90
N TRP A 177 -14.04 -21.06 -29.76
CA TRP A 177 -14.76 -20.93 -28.49
C TRP A 177 -14.41 -19.62 -27.77
N THR A 178 -15.15 -18.56 -28.06
CA THR A 178 -14.96 -17.21 -27.52
C THR A 178 -15.28 -17.04 -26.01
N PRO A 179 -16.14 -17.84 -25.35
CA PRO A 179 -16.42 -17.70 -23.92
C PRO A 179 -15.21 -17.88 -23.00
N ILE A 180 -14.09 -18.42 -23.49
CA ILE A 180 -12.84 -18.53 -22.73
C ILE A 180 -12.31 -17.16 -22.31
N ASP A 181 -12.47 -16.11 -23.12
CA ASP A 181 -12.02 -14.75 -22.82
C ASP A 181 -12.75 -14.14 -21.60
N PRO A 182 -14.09 -14.07 -21.52
CA PRO A 182 -14.77 -13.61 -20.31
C PRO A 182 -14.52 -14.50 -19.09
N ILE A 183 -14.35 -15.82 -19.26
CA ILE A 183 -14.04 -16.72 -18.14
C ILE A 183 -12.67 -16.38 -17.52
N LEU A 184 -11.64 -16.22 -18.36
CA LEU A 184 -10.31 -15.82 -17.89
C LEU A 184 -10.31 -14.42 -17.29
N SER A 185 -11.05 -13.48 -17.87
CA SER A 185 -11.20 -12.13 -17.36
C SER A 185 -11.81 -12.11 -15.95
N VAL A 186 -12.82 -12.95 -15.69
CA VAL A 186 -13.39 -13.13 -14.35
C VAL A 186 -12.36 -13.72 -13.40
N LEU A 187 -11.63 -14.74 -13.83
CA LEU A 187 -10.60 -15.38 -12.98
C LEU A 187 -9.52 -14.38 -12.55
N VAL A 188 -8.95 -13.62 -13.50
CA VAL A 188 -7.96 -12.57 -13.23
C VAL A 188 -8.58 -11.49 -12.34
N SER A 189 -9.80 -11.04 -12.64
CA SER A 189 -10.51 -10.03 -11.85
C SER A 189 -10.71 -10.45 -10.39
N VAL A 190 -11.00 -11.73 -10.11
CA VAL A 190 -11.14 -12.25 -8.74
C VAL A 190 -9.81 -12.21 -7.98
N LEU A 191 -8.71 -12.55 -8.66
CA LEU A 191 -7.37 -12.47 -8.06
C LEU A 191 -7.00 -11.02 -7.71
N VAL A 192 -7.25 -10.10 -8.65
CA VAL A 192 -6.98 -8.67 -8.49
C VAL A 192 -7.90 -8.05 -7.42
N LEU A 193 -9.17 -8.45 -7.37
CA LEU A 193 -10.13 -8.00 -6.36
C LEU A 193 -9.62 -8.23 -4.94
N ARG A 194 -9.04 -9.39 -4.68
CA ARG A 194 -8.50 -9.72 -3.36
C ARG A 194 -7.36 -8.78 -2.95
N SER A 195 -6.46 -8.49 -3.87
CA SER A 195 -5.32 -7.58 -3.64
C SER A 195 -5.80 -6.14 -3.43
N ALA A 196 -6.68 -5.66 -4.29
CA ALA A 196 -7.25 -4.32 -4.21
C ALA A 196 -8.04 -4.11 -2.91
N TRP A 197 -8.84 -5.10 -2.50
CA TRP A 197 -9.59 -5.04 -1.25
C TRP A 197 -8.68 -4.95 -0.03
N ARG A 198 -7.59 -5.74 -0.01
CA ARG A 198 -6.60 -5.68 1.05
C ARG A 198 -5.97 -4.30 1.12
N LEU A 199 -5.46 -3.79 0.00
CA LEU A 199 -4.81 -2.48 -0.08
C LEU A 199 -5.77 -1.35 0.33
N LEU A 200 -7.04 -1.42 -0.11
CA LEU A 200 -8.06 -0.45 0.28
C LEU A 200 -8.27 -0.45 1.79
N LYS A 201 -8.41 -1.63 2.38
CA LYS A 201 -8.64 -1.78 3.82
C LYS A 201 -7.44 -1.30 4.65
N GLU A 202 -6.22 -1.62 4.23
CA GLU A 202 -4.99 -1.18 4.89
C GLU A 202 -4.83 0.34 4.80
N SER A 203 -5.01 0.92 3.62
CA SER A 203 -4.92 2.38 3.40
C SER A 203 -6.02 3.12 4.17
N PHE A 204 -7.25 2.59 4.20
CA PHE A 204 -8.35 3.17 4.96
C PHE A 204 -8.08 3.14 6.47
N HIS A 205 -7.54 2.01 6.98
CA HIS A 205 -7.16 1.88 8.37
C HIS A 205 -6.08 2.90 8.77
N GLU A 206 -5.07 3.10 7.92
CA GLU A 206 -4.02 4.10 8.15
C GLU A 206 -4.54 5.54 8.06
N LEU A 207 -5.47 5.85 7.13
CA LEU A 207 -6.11 7.16 7.03
C LEU A 207 -6.96 7.48 8.27
N LEU A 208 -7.55 6.47 8.90
CA LEU A 208 -8.30 6.59 10.16
C LEU A 208 -7.39 6.57 11.41
N GLU A 209 -6.07 6.74 11.24
CA GLU A 209 -5.10 6.72 12.34
C GLU A 209 -5.07 5.41 13.12
N GLY A 210 -5.39 4.30 12.44
CA GLY A 210 -5.35 2.97 13.03
C GLY A 210 -3.95 2.56 13.45
N ALA A 211 -3.86 1.81 14.54
CA ALA A 211 -2.58 1.28 15.01
C ALA A 211 -2.03 0.23 14.03
N PRO A 212 -0.70 0.21 13.76
CA PRO A 212 -0.06 -0.84 12.97
C PRO A 212 -0.39 -2.23 13.52
N GLN A 213 -0.83 -3.15 12.64
CA GLN A 213 -1.30 -4.48 13.04
C GLN A 213 -0.22 -5.35 13.68
N GLU A 214 1.06 -5.03 13.43
CA GLU A 214 2.19 -5.77 14.00
C GLU A 214 2.45 -5.43 15.47
N ILE A 215 1.89 -4.34 15.99
CA ILE A 215 2.14 -3.88 17.37
C ILE A 215 0.91 -4.12 18.23
N ASP A 216 1.06 -5.01 19.19
CA ASP A 216 0.08 -5.22 20.27
C ASP A 216 0.34 -4.20 21.39
N ILE A 217 -0.57 -3.22 21.52
CA ILE A 217 -0.48 -2.15 22.52
C ILE A 217 -0.43 -2.73 23.95
N ASN A 218 -1.14 -3.81 24.21
CA ASN A 218 -1.15 -4.42 25.56
C ASN A 218 0.20 -5.09 25.90
N LYS A 219 0.84 -5.69 24.89
CA LYS A 219 2.20 -6.22 25.05
C LYS A 219 3.21 -5.11 25.25
N LEU A 220 3.13 -4.04 24.46
CA LEU A 220 4.00 -2.88 24.60
C LEU A 220 3.89 -2.23 25.98
N ARG A 221 2.68 -2.05 26.52
CA ARG A 221 2.46 -1.53 27.86
C ARG A 221 3.15 -2.38 28.93
N LYS A 222 2.96 -3.70 28.86
CA LYS A 222 3.58 -4.65 29.81
C LYS A 222 5.11 -4.64 29.68
N ASP A 223 5.61 -4.58 28.47
CA ASP A 223 7.04 -4.58 28.19
C ASP A 223 7.72 -3.35 28.80
N LEU A 224 7.16 -2.16 28.60
CA LEU A 224 7.68 -0.93 29.22
C LEU A 224 7.71 -1.04 30.76
N CYS A 225 6.63 -1.56 31.38
CA CYS A 225 6.57 -1.74 32.83
C CYS A 225 7.57 -2.78 33.37
N THR A 226 7.94 -3.77 32.56
CA THR A 226 8.87 -4.83 32.98
C THR A 226 10.33 -4.49 32.67
N SER A 227 10.57 -3.77 31.59
CA SER A 227 11.93 -3.45 31.12
C SER A 227 12.53 -2.20 31.78
N ILE A 228 11.69 -1.29 32.29
CA ILE A 228 12.14 -0.03 32.90
C ILE A 228 11.59 0.03 34.33
N TYR A 229 12.46 -0.11 35.30
CA TYR A 229 12.11 -0.22 36.73
C TYR A 229 11.27 0.94 37.26
N GLU A 230 11.54 2.16 36.80
CA GLU A 230 10.84 3.38 37.22
C GLU A 230 9.42 3.46 36.65
N VAL A 231 9.08 2.73 35.59
CA VAL A 231 7.76 2.72 34.96
C VAL A 231 6.81 1.82 35.75
N ARG A 232 5.71 2.39 36.26
CA ARG A 232 4.70 1.66 37.06
C ARG A 232 3.48 1.29 36.24
N ASP A 233 3.02 2.22 35.42
CA ASP A 233 1.87 1.99 34.55
C ASP A 233 2.02 2.81 33.25
N VAL A 234 1.40 2.29 32.19
CA VAL A 234 1.33 2.96 30.89
C VAL A 234 -0.13 2.98 30.45
N HIS A 235 -0.68 4.16 30.22
CA HIS A 235 -2.08 4.34 29.85
C HIS A 235 -2.24 5.47 28.80
N HIS A 236 -3.44 5.69 28.29
CA HIS A 236 -3.75 6.66 27.22
C HIS A 236 -2.81 6.53 26.02
N VAL A 237 -2.61 5.28 25.58
CA VAL A 237 -1.73 4.99 24.47
C VAL A 237 -2.48 5.17 23.16
N HIS A 238 -2.01 6.10 22.35
CA HIS A 238 -2.42 6.27 20.97
C HIS A 238 -1.22 6.00 20.06
N LEU A 239 -1.38 5.09 19.15
CA LEU A 239 -0.36 4.69 18.20
C LEU A 239 -0.96 4.73 16.79
N TRP A 240 -0.30 5.43 15.88
CA TRP A 240 -0.72 5.48 14.48
C TRP A 240 0.49 5.53 13.56
N GLN A 241 0.24 5.34 12.28
CA GLN A 241 1.26 5.38 11.25
C GLN A 241 0.98 6.52 10.26
N VAL A 242 2.05 7.15 9.79
CA VAL A 242 2.02 8.17 8.73
C VAL A 242 3.12 7.84 7.72
N GLY A 243 2.74 7.21 6.62
CA GLY A 243 3.70 6.65 5.66
C GLY A 243 4.51 5.52 6.30
N ASP A 244 5.82 5.67 6.34
CA ASP A 244 6.75 4.73 6.97
C ASP A 244 7.06 5.04 8.46
N GLN A 245 6.53 6.14 8.98
CA GLN A 245 6.80 6.60 10.33
C GLN A 245 5.71 6.18 11.31
N ARG A 246 6.11 5.61 12.44
CA ARG A 246 5.25 5.28 13.56
C ARG A 246 5.30 6.39 14.60
N LEU A 247 4.12 6.90 14.97
CA LEU A 247 3.96 7.97 15.93
C LEU A 247 3.13 7.48 17.10
N MET A 248 3.49 7.95 18.30
CA MET A 248 2.84 7.52 19.53
C MET A 248 2.66 8.68 20.49
N THR A 249 1.52 8.69 21.19
CA THR A 249 1.36 9.46 22.43
C THR A 249 0.97 8.51 23.55
N LEU A 250 1.55 8.71 24.72
CA LEU A 250 1.25 7.88 25.88
C LEU A 250 1.47 8.64 27.19
N HIS A 251 0.74 8.22 28.20
CA HIS A 251 0.97 8.62 29.58
C HIS A 251 1.72 7.50 30.31
N VAL A 252 2.73 7.87 31.06
CA VAL A 252 3.59 6.92 31.79
C VAL A 252 3.64 7.36 33.24
N GLN A 253 3.05 6.54 34.11
CA GLN A 253 3.20 6.73 35.55
C GLN A 253 4.54 6.20 36.00
N VAL A 254 5.34 7.05 36.63
CA VAL A 254 6.71 6.72 37.02
C VAL A 254 6.95 6.97 38.52
N ILE A 255 7.89 6.24 39.10
CA ILE A 255 8.51 6.63 40.37
C ILE A 255 9.39 7.82 40.07
N PRO A 256 9.37 8.90 40.92
CA PRO A 256 10.23 10.04 40.70
C PRO A 256 11.69 9.61 40.49
N PRO A 257 12.26 9.80 39.29
CA PRO A 257 13.64 9.45 39.01
C PRO A 257 14.60 10.51 39.54
N GLN A 258 15.88 10.21 39.57
CA GLN A 258 16.93 11.22 39.87
C GLN A 258 17.04 12.26 38.73
N ASP A 259 16.84 11.81 37.49
CA ASP A 259 16.86 12.62 36.29
C ASP A 259 15.68 12.25 35.37
N ASN A 260 14.77 13.21 35.13
CA ASN A 260 13.60 13.03 34.26
C ASN A 260 14.01 12.88 32.79
N ASP A 261 15.01 13.62 32.36
CA ASP A 261 15.43 13.61 30.96
C ASP A 261 16.11 12.28 30.61
N GLU A 262 16.89 11.72 31.53
CA GLU A 262 17.50 10.39 31.36
C GLU A 262 16.44 9.31 31.24
N LEU A 263 15.43 9.32 32.12
CA LEU A 263 14.33 8.36 32.06
C LEU A 263 13.54 8.48 30.76
N LEU A 264 13.23 9.70 30.34
CA LEU A 264 12.55 9.98 29.08
C LEU A 264 13.33 9.42 27.89
N GLN A 265 14.64 9.66 27.83
CA GLN A 265 15.51 9.13 26.78
C GLN A 265 15.54 7.59 26.77
N ARG A 266 15.56 6.94 27.93
CA ARG A 266 15.53 5.49 28.03
C ARG A 266 14.21 4.91 27.50
N ILE A 267 13.07 5.54 27.80
CA ILE A 267 11.78 5.11 27.29
C ILE A 267 11.73 5.31 25.77
N GLN A 268 12.18 6.47 25.26
CA GLN A 268 12.22 6.74 23.82
C GLN A 268 13.15 5.77 23.08
N TYR A 269 14.32 5.48 23.66
CA TYR A 269 15.26 4.51 23.11
C TYR A 269 14.63 3.12 23.02
N HIS A 270 13.93 2.68 24.07
CA HIS A 270 13.25 1.38 24.10
C HIS A 270 12.15 1.29 23.01
N LEU A 271 11.32 2.32 22.88
CA LEU A 271 10.27 2.40 21.86
C LEU A 271 10.85 2.39 20.43
N LEU A 272 11.96 3.08 20.21
CA LEU A 272 12.61 3.11 18.90
C LEU A 272 13.21 1.76 18.54
N HIS A 273 13.97 1.12 19.43
CA HIS A 273 14.72 -0.08 19.10
C HIS A 273 13.90 -1.35 19.09
N HIS A 274 12.86 -1.47 19.92
CA HIS A 274 12.03 -2.68 20.01
C HIS A 274 10.76 -2.60 19.16
N TYR A 275 10.22 -1.39 18.94
CA TYR A 275 8.94 -1.20 18.25
C TYR A 275 9.04 -0.33 16.99
N HIS A 276 10.23 0.21 16.68
CA HIS A 276 10.48 1.13 15.57
C HIS A 276 9.59 2.38 15.62
N ILE A 277 9.29 2.87 16.83
CA ILE A 277 8.52 4.09 17.05
C ILE A 277 9.51 5.25 17.17
N GLY A 278 9.67 6.01 16.09
CA GLY A 278 10.67 7.09 16.01
C GLY A 278 10.19 8.41 16.62
N HIS A 279 8.87 8.61 16.77
CA HIS A 279 8.31 9.84 17.33
C HIS A 279 7.29 9.50 18.42
N ALA A 280 7.71 9.63 19.67
CA ALA A 280 6.84 9.41 20.83
C ALA A 280 6.75 10.67 21.67
N THR A 281 5.51 11.13 21.94
CA THR A 281 5.23 12.17 22.93
C THR A 281 4.81 11.47 24.22
N ILE A 282 5.60 11.66 25.28
CA ILE A 282 5.45 10.96 26.55
C ILE A 282 5.11 11.96 27.63
N GLN A 283 3.92 11.81 28.21
CA GLN A 283 3.55 12.53 29.42
C GLN A 283 3.93 11.69 30.64
N MET A 284 4.91 12.16 31.43
CA MET A 284 5.32 11.50 32.67
C MET A 284 4.46 11.99 33.84
N GLU A 285 3.93 11.04 34.62
CA GLU A 285 3.04 11.29 35.75
C GLU A 285 3.59 10.62 37.02
N TYR A 286 3.58 11.35 38.13
CA TYR A 286 3.98 10.80 39.43
C TYR A 286 2.79 10.27 40.23
N GLN A 287 1.61 10.72 39.92
CA GLN A 287 0.36 10.26 40.52
C GLN A 287 -0.58 9.80 39.42
N HIS A 288 -1.44 8.87 39.73
CA HIS A 288 -2.46 8.40 38.78
C HIS A 288 -3.32 9.57 38.31
N CYS A 289 -3.57 9.66 37.02
CA CYS A 289 -4.43 10.69 36.43
C CYS A 289 -5.78 10.72 37.15
N LYS A 290 -6.16 11.86 37.76
CA LYS A 290 -7.40 12.02 38.51
C LYS A 290 -8.63 12.14 37.61
N ALA A 291 -8.44 12.40 36.33
CA ALA A 291 -9.54 12.43 35.37
C ALA A 291 -9.97 10.97 35.11
N PRO A 292 -11.22 10.58 35.48
CA PRO A 292 -11.66 9.20 35.35
C PRO A 292 -11.62 8.69 33.90
N ASP A 293 -11.59 9.61 32.93
CA ASP A 293 -11.55 9.31 31.51
C ASP A 293 -10.93 10.46 30.72
N CYS A 294 -9.64 10.41 30.47
CA CYS A 294 -8.97 11.25 29.47
C CYS A 294 -9.26 10.77 28.03
N GLY A 295 -10.44 10.25 27.74
CA GLY A 295 -10.81 9.78 26.42
C GLY A 295 -11.34 10.90 25.54
N ILE A 296 -10.97 10.89 24.27
CA ILE A 296 -11.43 11.86 23.24
C ILE A 296 -12.97 11.91 23.15
N ASN A 297 -13.67 10.84 23.57
CA ASN A 297 -15.13 10.72 23.48
C ASN A 297 -15.93 11.36 24.63
N GLN A 298 -15.30 11.90 25.69
CA GLN A 298 -16.03 12.46 26.83
C GLN A 298 -16.19 13.96 26.81
N ALA A 299 -15.52 14.70 25.96
CA ALA A 299 -15.75 16.14 25.77
C ALA A 299 -17.17 16.43 25.28
N ALA A 300 -17.90 15.48 24.72
CA ALA A 300 -19.27 15.64 24.26
C ALA A 300 -20.33 15.50 25.37
N SER A 301 -20.04 14.81 26.48
CA SER A 301 -21.00 14.59 27.58
C SER A 301 -20.92 15.64 28.72
N ALA A 302 -19.84 16.43 28.77
CA ALA A 302 -19.68 17.47 29.78
C ALA A 302 -20.46 18.74 29.49
N GLY A 303 -21.12 18.88 28.33
CA GLY A 303 -21.91 20.05 27.92
C GLY A 303 -23.37 20.08 28.36
N GLU A 304 -23.91 18.99 28.95
CA GLU A 304 -25.34 18.86 29.25
C GLU A 304 -25.76 19.12 30.73
N HIS A 305 -24.84 19.46 31.63
CA HIS A 305 -25.17 19.65 33.05
C HIS A 305 -24.89 21.07 33.61
N HIS A 306 -25.28 22.11 32.88
CA HIS A 306 -25.42 23.44 33.51
C HIS A 306 -26.62 24.21 32.95
N HIS A 307 -27.81 23.74 33.21
CA HIS A 307 -28.99 24.58 33.34
C HIS A 307 -29.94 23.92 34.34
N HIS A 308 -29.90 24.36 35.60
CA HIS A 308 -30.99 24.58 36.51
C HIS A 308 -30.43 25.03 37.86
N HIS A 309 -30.58 26.29 38.21
CA HIS A 309 -31.22 26.80 39.40
C HIS A 309 -30.92 28.30 39.63
N HIS A 310 -32.02 29.05 39.67
CA HIS A 310 -32.35 30.36 40.19
C HIS A 310 -32.06 31.57 39.32
#